data_f89536a3125577e127c1b8c56afcd694
#
_entry.id   f89536a3125577e127c1b8c56afcd694
#
_cell.length_a   1.000
_cell.length_b   1.000
_cell.length_c   1.000
_cell.angle_alpha   90.00
_cell.angle_beta   90.00
_cell.angle_gamma   90.00
#
_symmetry.space_group_name_H-M   'P 1'
#
loop_
_entity.id
_entity.type
_entity.pdbx_description
1 polymer ?
#
loop_
_entity_poly.entity_id
_entity_poly.type
_entity_poly.pdbx_seq_one_letter_code
_entity_poly.pdbx_strand_id
1 'polypeptide(L)'
;LSDIITLDDINGDIHMHTTYSDGAFSIRHMVEANIAKGYHFMVITDHSQSLKVANGLQVERLLRQNEEIKKLNQEYQEIDIYSGTEMDILPDGSLDYDDDVLAQLDYVIAAIHQSFNQSEADIMKRLEHACRNPYVRHIAHPTGRIIGKRPGYQPNIEQLMQLAEETQTILEINANPKRLDLNADIVKKYPNVKLTINTDAHHTDHLEFMKYGVATAQKGFVTKDRVINTLSREDFKKFIANNIKMKK
;
A
#
# COMPACT_ATOMS: atom_id res chain seq x y z
N LEU A 1 10.31 17.71 18.47
CA LEU A 1 9.28 16.68 18.74
C LEU A 1 7.89 17.08 18.22
N SER A 2 7.67 18.37 17.87
CA SER A 2 6.37 18.87 17.37
C SER A 2 5.98 18.31 15.98
N ASP A 3 6.92 17.73 15.25
CA ASP A 3 6.68 17.25 13.87
C ASP A 3 6.55 15.74 13.77
N ILE A 4 6.68 15.01 14.88
CA ILE A 4 6.44 13.56 14.93
C ILE A 4 4.97 13.29 14.63
N ILE A 5 4.74 12.34 13.74
CA ILE A 5 3.39 11.98 13.29
C ILE A 5 2.48 11.58 14.47
N THR A 6 1.23 12.00 14.39
CA THR A 6 0.17 11.59 15.32
C THR A 6 -0.98 10.94 14.55
N LEU A 7 -1.88 10.28 15.27
CA LEU A 7 -3.06 9.65 14.65
C LEU A 7 -3.95 10.70 13.96
N ASP A 8 -4.04 11.90 14.52
CA ASP A 8 -4.86 12.99 13.97
C ASP A 8 -4.29 13.56 12.65
N ASP A 9 -3.03 13.29 12.33
CA ASP A 9 -2.43 13.71 11.06
C ASP A 9 -2.85 12.82 9.86
N ILE A 10 -3.45 11.65 10.13
CA ILE A 10 -3.83 10.69 9.08
C ILE A 10 -5.13 11.13 8.42
N ASN A 11 -5.09 11.35 7.11
CA ASN A 11 -6.22 11.80 6.30
C ASN A 11 -6.79 10.72 5.38
N GLY A 12 -6.15 9.58 5.28
CA GLY A 12 -6.62 8.47 4.46
C GLY A 12 -5.84 7.18 4.67
N ASP A 13 -6.46 6.07 4.30
CA ASP A 13 -5.87 4.73 4.28
C ASP A 13 -5.86 4.23 2.84
N ILE A 14 -4.73 3.76 2.35
CA ILE A 14 -4.53 3.44 0.94
C ILE A 14 -4.20 1.97 0.66
N HIS A 15 -4.49 1.09 1.62
CA HIS A 15 -4.32 -0.35 1.45
C HIS A 15 -5.47 -1.09 2.15
N MET A 16 -6.44 -1.56 1.37
CA MET A 16 -7.60 -2.30 1.90
C MET A 16 -8.23 -3.20 0.85
N HIS A 17 -8.99 -4.16 1.32
CA HIS A 17 -9.61 -5.21 0.52
C HIS A 17 -11.13 -5.21 0.66
N THR A 18 -11.80 -5.70 -0.36
CA THR A 18 -13.24 -5.81 -0.44
C THR A 18 -13.66 -7.23 -0.80
N THR A 19 -14.96 -7.47 -0.90
CA THR A 19 -15.51 -8.76 -1.38
C THR A 19 -15.15 -9.07 -2.84
N TYR A 20 -14.53 -8.14 -3.56
CA TYR A 20 -13.94 -8.45 -4.87
C TYR A 20 -12.81 -9.48 -4.75
N SER A 21 -11.96 -9.39 -3.73
CA SER A 21 -10.97 -10.44 -3.44
C SER A 21 -11.32 -11.18 -2.14
N ASP A 22 -10.65 -10.89 -1.05
CA ASP A 22 -10.81 -11.63 0.22
C ASP A 22 -11.27 -10.77 1.40
N GLY A 23 -11.71 -9.56 1.16
CA GLY A 23 -12.31 -8.70 2.18
C GLY A 23 -13.72 -9.17 2.58
N ALA A 24 -14.14 -8.78 3.77
CA ALA A 24 -15.44 -9.16 4.32
C ALA A 24 -16.61 -8.30 3.82
N PHE A 25 -16.32 -7.11 3.30
CA PHE A 25 -17.34 -6.11 2.97
C PHE A 25 -17.23 -5.58 1.54
N SER A 26 -18.34 -5.04 1.03
CA SER A 26 -18.40 -4.36 -0.27
C SER A 26 -17.56 -3.09 -0.27
N ILE A 27 -17.27 -2.57 -1.48
CA ILE A 27 -16.63 -1.26 -1.62
C ILE A 27 -17.44 -0.20 -0.85
N ARG A 28 -18.76 -0.15 -1.01
CA ARG A 28 -19.63 0.81 -0.33
C ARG A 28 -19.46 0.78 1.19
N HIS A 29 -19.45 -0.39 1.80
CA HIS A 29 -19.24 -0.53 3.24
C HIS A 29 -17.87 -0.02 3.68
N MET A 30 -16.83 -0.30 2.90
CA MET A 30 -15.49 0.20 3.17
C MET A 30 -15.43 1.73 3.01
N VAL A 31 -16.10 2.30 2.03
CA VAL A 31 -16.22 3.76 1.84
C VAL A 31 -16.86 4.41 3.07
N GLU A 32 -18.02 3.91 3.50
CA GLU A 32 -18.74 4.45 4.64
C GLU A 32 -17.94 4.34 5.94
N ALA A 33 -17.19 3.25 6.12
CA ALA A 33 -16.32 3.08 7.28
C ALA A 33 -15.14 4.08 7.26
N ASN A 34 -14.56 4.37 6.10
CA ASN A 34 -13.51 5.39 5.96
C ASN A 34 -14.05 6.80 6.21
N ILE A 35 -15.25 7.12 5.73
CA ILE A 35 -15.93 8.39 6.03
C ILE A 35 -16.14 8.53 7.56
N ALA A 36 -16.60 7.46 8.22
CA ALA A 36 -16.80 7.46 9.67
C ALA A 36 -15.50 7.67 10.46
N LYS A 37 -14.34 7.29 9.91
CA LYS A 37 -13.02 7.60 10.46
C LYS A 37 -12.61 9.07 10.28
N GLY A 38 -13.35 9.86 9.50
CA GLY A 38 -12.98 11.21 9.15
C GLY A 38 -11.94 11.30 8.03
N TYR A 39 -11.72 10.24 7.27
CA TYR A 39 -10.77 10.24 6.15
C TYR A 39 -11.32 10.98 4.94
N HIS A 40 -10.43 11.61 4.19
CA HIS A 40 -10.75 12.42 3.01
C HIS A 40 -10.43 11.71 1.69
N PHE A 41 -9.64 10.65 1.73
CA PHE A 41 -9.32 9.81 0.59
C PHE A 41 -9.06 8.37 1.03
N MET A 42 -9.26 7.45 0.10
CA MET A 42 -8.98 6.02 0.26
C MET A 42 -8.65 5.39 -1.07
N VAL A 43 -7.92 4.29 -1.07
CA VAL A 43 -7.63 3.50 -2.26
C VAL A 43 -8.10 2.07 -2.04
N ILE A 44 -8.84 1.53 -2.99
CA ILE A 44 -9.23 0.11 -3.01
C ILE A 44 -8.10 -0.66 -3.69
N THR A 45 -7.54 -1.66 -3.02
CA THR A 45 -6.35 -2.38 -3.47
C THR A 45 -6.49 -3.89 -3.32
N ASP A 46 -7.55 -4.44 -3.88
CA ASP A 46 -7.78 -5.88 -3.89
C ASP A 46 -6.63 -6.64 -4.58
N HIS A 47 -6.46 -7.92 -4.25
CA HIS A 47 -5.39 -8.76 -4.74
C HIS A 47 -5.47 -8.99 -6.25
N SER A 48 -4.30 -9.13 -6.88
CA SER A 48 -4.17 -9.42 -8.30
C SER A 48 -4.35 -10.90 -8.63
N GLN A 49 -4.47 -11.19 -9.91
CA GLN A 49 -4.98 -12.46 -10.46
C GLN A 49 -4.25 -13.73 -10.01
N SER A 50 -2.95 -13.67 -9.75
CA SER A 50 -2.16 -14.84 -9.39
C SER A 50 -2.41 -15.34 -7.96
N LEU A 51 -2.93 -14.49 -7.08
CA LEU A 51 -3.24 -14.88 -5.71
C LEU A 51 -4.64 -15.52 -5.62
N LYS A 52 -4.75 -16.73 -6.15
CA LYS A 52 -6.03 -17.45 -6.27
C LYS A 52 -6.66 -17.75 -4.92
N VAL A 53 -5.87 -18.04 -3.89
CA VAL A 53 -6.35 -18.31 -2.53
C VAL A 53 -7.09 -17.12 -1.93
N ALA A 54 -6.75 -15.91 -2.36
CA ALA A 54 -7.41 -14.68 -1.94
C ALA A 54 -8.44 -14.18 -3.00
N ASN A 55 -8.82 -15.02 -3.95
CA ASN A 55 -9.74 -14.66 -5.02
C ASN A 55 -9.28 -13.44 -5.84
N GLY A 56 -7.98 -13.37 -6.13
CA GLY A 56 -7.36 -12.26 -6.87
C GLY A 56 -8.06 -11.98 -8.21
N LEU A 57 -8.09 -10.70 -8.61
CA LEU A 57 -8.91 -10.21 -9.71
C LEU A 57 -8.26 -10.48 -11.07
N GLN A 58 -8.97 -11.19 -11.95
CA GLN A 58 -8.70 -11.13 -13.38
C GLN A 58 -8.95 -9.70 -13.90
N VAL A 59 -8.32 -9.36 -15.03
CA VAL A 59 -8.38 -7.99 -15.58
C VAL A 59 -9.80 -7.49 -15.74
N GLU A 60 -10.72 -8.33 -16.24
CA GLU A 60 -12.12 -7.93 -16.43
C GLU A 60 -12.81 -7.55 -15.12
N ARG A 61 -12.54 -8.28 -14.04
CA ARG A 61 -13.08 -7.95 -12.71
C ARG A 61 -12.47 -6.68 -12.15
N LEU A 62 -11.18 -6.47 -12.36
CA LEU A 62 -10.49 -5.24 -11.95
C LEU A 62 -11.08 -4.01 -12.66
N LEU A 63 -11.30 -4.09 -13.96
CA LEU A 63 -11.90 -3.00 -14.73
C LEU A 63 -13.37 -2.76 -14.33
N ARG A 64 -14.11 -3.81 -14.02
CA ARG A 64 -15.49 -3.69 -13.48
C ARG A 64 -15.47 -3.00 -12.11
N GLN A 65 -14.51 -3.31 -11.26
CA GLN A 65 -14.31 -2.62 -9.98
C GLN A 65 -14.04 -1.12 -10.19
N ASN A 66 -13.21 -0.76 -11.17
CA ASN A 66 -12.96 0.64 -11.50
C ASN A 66 -14.24 1.39 -11.86
N GLU A 67 -15.12 0.78 -12.64
CA GLU A 67 -16.41 1.40 -12.99
C GLU A 67 -17.32 1.58 -11.78
N GLU A 68 -17.33 0.63 -10.86
CA GLU A 68 -18.08 0.77 -9.60
C GLU A 68 -17.53 1.91 -8.74
N ILE A 69 -16.20 2.03 -8.64
CA ILE A 69 -15.54 3.12 -7.91
C ILE A 69 -15.92 4.49 -8.51
N LYS A 70 -15.92 4.62 -9.83
CA LYS A 70 -16.34 5.87 -10.50
C LYS A 70 -17.78 6.25 -10.14
N LYS A 71 -18.68 5.28 -10.09
CA LYS A 71 -20.09 5.53 -9.70
C LYS A 71 -20.17 5.97 -8.23
N LEU A 72 -19.46 5.31 -7.33
CA LEU A 72 -19.44 5.68 -5.91
C LEU A 72 -18.87 7.09 -5.68
N ASN A 73 -17.87 7.51 -6.44
CA ASN A 73 -17.37 8.88 -6.38
C ASN A 73 -18.42 9.93 -6.77
N GLN A 74 -19.41 9.58 -7.58
CA GLN A 74 -20.53 10.48 -7.90
C GLN A 74 -21.55 10.59 -6.76
N GLU A 75 -21.66 9.53 -5.95
CA GLU A 75 -22.61 9.48 -4.82
C GLU A 75 -22.06 10.14 -3.55
N TYR A 76 -20.76 9.94 -3.26
CA TYR A 76 -20.11 10.41 -2.03
C TYR A 76 -19.25 11.65 -2.31
N GLN A 77 -19.58 12.75 -1.62
CA GLN A 77 -18.83 14.02 -1.72
C GLN A 77 -17.80 14.18 -0.60
N GLU A 78 -17.91 13.39 0.46
CA GLU A 78 -17.11 13.51 1.69
C GLU A 78 -15.70 12.94 1.53
N ILE A 79 -15.51 12.03 0.58
CA ILE A 79 -14.27 11.30 0.39
C ILE A 79 -13.99 11.08 -1.10
N ASP A 80 -12.72 11.10 -1.49
CA ASP A 80 -12.29 10.65 -2.80
C ASP A 80 -11.90 9.17 -2.74
N ILE A 81 -12.47 8.37 -3.65
CA ILE A 81 -12.25 6.93 -3.74
C ILE A 81 -11.41 6.64 -4.96
N TYR A 82 -10.25 6.03 -4.78
CA TYR A 82 -9.32 5.75 -5.88
C TYR A 82 -9.26 4.26 -6.18
N SER A 83 -9.07 3.96 -7.48
CA SER A 83 -8.86 2.59 -7.94
C SER A 83 -7.40 2.20 -7.80
N GLY A 84 -7.17 0.96 -7.39
CA GLY A 84 -5.82 0.44 -7.24
C GLY A 84 -5.78 -1.08 -7.23
N THR A 85 -4.63 -1.61 -6.91
CA THR A 85 -4.38 -3.04 -6.74
C THR A 85 -3.23 -3.28 -5.77
N GLU A 86 -3.33 -4.32 -4.98
CA GLU A 86 -2.15 -4.96 -4.37
C GLU A 86 -1.69 -6.07 -5.31
N MET A 87 -0.75 -5.72 -6.18
CA MET A 87 -0.29 -6.58 -7.27
C MET A 87 0.86 -7.46 -6.83
N ASP A 88 0.75 -8.76 -7.11
CA ASP A 88 1.83 -9.71 -6.85
C ASP A 88 3.05 -9.43 -7.72
N ILE A 89 4.23 -9.47 -7.08
CA ILE A 89 5.51 -9.60 -7.76
C ILE A 89 5.80 -11.10 -7.87
N LEU A 90 5.79 -11.63 -9.08
CA LEU A 90 5.93 -13.07 -9.32
C LEU A 90 7.36 -13.56 -9.01
N PRO A 91 7.56 -14.87 -8.81
CA PRO A 91 8.88 -15.41 -8.45
C PRO A 91 10.00 -15.12 -9.44
N ASP A 92 9.70 -14.92 -10.72
CA ASP A 92 10.65 -14.54 -11.76
C ASP A 92 10.91 -13.03 -11.84
N GLY A 93 10.22 -12.23 -11.01
CA GLY A 93 10.29 -10.77 -10.98
C GLY A 93 9.30 -10.08 -11.89
N SER A 94 8.56 -10.78 -12.75
CA SER A 94 7.49 -10.17 -13.54
C SER A 94 6.35 -9.71 -12.64
N LEU A 95 5.62 -8.70 -13.10
CA LEU A 95 4.46 -8.15 -12.40
C LEU A 95 3.18 -8.82 -12.91
N ASP A 96 2.20 -8.98 -12.04
CA ASP A 96 1.00 -9.77 -12.30
C ASP A 96 0.01 -9.14 -13.29
N TYR A 97 0.14 -7.84 -13.54
CA TYR A 97 -0.56 -7.12 -14.60
C TYR A 97 0.42 -6.39 -15.51
N ASP A 98 0.08 -6.33 -16.80
CA ASP A 98 0.85 -5.56 -17.78
C ASP A 98 0.66 -4.04 -17.57
N ASP A 99 1.60 -3.25 -18.06
CA ASP A 99 1.57 -1.80 -17.92
C ASP A 99 0.31 -1.15 -18.49
N ASP A 100 -0.27 -1.71 -19.55
CA ASP A 100 -1.55 -1.23 -20.13
C ASP A 100 -2.72 -1.33 -19.15
N VAL A 101 -2.70 -2.33 -18.27
CA VAL A 101 -3.69 -2.47 -17.19
C VAL A 101 -3.36 -1.49 -16.07
N LEU A 102 -2.11 -1.41 -15.67
CA LEU A 102 -1.67 -0.50 -14.59
C LEU A 102 -1.94 0.97 -14.92
N ALA A 103 -1.82 1.33 -16.20
CA ALA A 103 -2.12 2.70 -16.67
C ALA A 103 -3.59 3.12 -16.45
N GLN A 104 -4.49 2.17 -16.24
CA GLN A 104 -5.92 2.43 -16.01
C GLN A 104 -6.27 2.58 -14.51
N LEU A 105 -5.29 2.38 -13.62
CA LEU A 105 -5.47 2.48 -12.18
C LEU A 105 -4.93 3.81 -11.66
N ASP A 106 -5.53 4.30 -10.59
CA ASP A 106 -5.05 5.51 -9.90
C ASP A 106 -3.79 5.26 -9.07
N TYR A 107 -3.68 4.05 -8.47
CA TYR A 107 -2.62 3.73 -7.52
C TYR A 107 -2.26 2.25 -7.54
N VAL A 108 -0.98 1.92 -7.69
CA VAL A 108 -0.51 0.54 -7.73
C VAL A 108 0.43 0.25 -6.56
N ILE A 109 0.06 -0.76 -5.78
CA ILE A 109 0.90 -1.37 -4.75
C ILE A 109 1.49 -2.66 -5.32
N ALA A 110 2.75 -2.95 -5.00
CA ALA A 110 3.36 -4.24 -5.31
C ALA A 110 3.74 -4.98 -4.02
N ALA A 111 3.58 -6.29 -4.01
CA ALA A 111 3.82 -7.13 -2.85
C ALA A 111 4.33 -8.51 -3.22
N ILE A 112 5.10 -9.11 -2.32
CA ILE A 112 5.53 -10.51 -2.41
C ILE A 112 4.66 -11.35 -1.47
N HIS A 113 3.94 -12.33 -2.03
CA HIS A 113 3.07 -13.23 -1.25
C HIS A 113 3.50 -14.70 -1.31
N GLN A 114 4.49 -15.05 -2.13
CA GLN A 114 4.91 -16.43 -2.34
C GLN A 114 6.41 -16.53 -2.63
N SER A 115 6.95 -17.75 -2.55
CA SER A 115 8.36 -18.04 -2.83
C SER A 115 9.32 -17.26 -1.94
N PHE A 116 9.08 -17.31 -0.62
CA PHE A 116 9.81 -16.55 0.39
C PHE A 116 11.22 -17.08 0.66
N ASN A 117 11.50 -18.32 0.28
CA ASN A 117 12.76 -19.03 0.50
C ASN A 117 13.74 -18.94 -0.68
N GLN A 118 13.50 -18.04 -1.61
CA GLN A 118 14.48 -17.72 -2.65
C GLN A 118 15.74 -17.08 -2.04
N SER A 119 16.83 -17.04 -2.80
CA SER A 119 18.04 -16.32 -2.42
C SER A 119 17.77 -14.82 -2.19
N GLU A 120 18.58 -14.16 -1.39
CA GLU A 120 18.50 -12.70 -1.22
C GLU A 120 18.60 -11.99 -2.57
N ALA A 121 19.48 -12.44 -3.46
CA ALA A 121 19.64 -11.87 -4.80
C ALA A 121 18.35 -11.97 -5.62
N ASP A 122 17.67 -13.12 -5.60
CA ASP A 122 16.40 -13.29 -6.32
C ASP A 122 15.27 -12.45 -5.73
N ILE A 123 15.17 -12.37 -4.41
CA ILE A 123 14.21 -11.47 -3.74
C ILE A 123 14.48 -10.02 -4.12
N MET A 124 15.73 -9.57 -4.09
CA MET A 124 16.08 -8.20 -4.45
C MET A 124 15.82 -7.90 -5.92
N LYS A 125 16.05 -8.86 -6.82
CA LYS A 125 15.68 -8.72 -8.23
C LYS A 125 14.19 -8.51 -8.43
N ARG A 126 13.34 -9.24 -7.70
CA ARG A 126 11.87 -9.05 -7.72
C ARG A 126 11.50 -7.65 -7.27
N LEU A 127 12.05 -7.19 -6.15
CA LEU A 127 11.79 -5.85 -5.61
C LEU A 127 12.30 -4.76 -6.54
N GLU A 128 13.46 -4.95 -7.17
CA GLU A 128 14.01 -4.02 -8.14
C GLU A 128 13.09 -3.84 -9.35
N HIS A 129 12.59 -4.92 -9.94
CA HIS A 129 11.64 -4.87 -11.05
C HIS A 129 10.40 -4.04 -10.68
N ALA A 130 9.84 -4.28 -9.49
CA ALA A 130 8.68 -3.51 -9.02
C ALA A 130 9.01 -2.03 -8.81
N CYS A 131 10.11 -1.73 -8.11
CA CYS A 131 10.51 -0.35 -7.86
C CYS A 131 10.83 0.44 -9.12
N ARG A 132 11.40 -0.22 -10.15
CA ARG A 132 11.71 0.44 -11.43
C ARG A 132 10.51 0.55 -12.36
N ASN A 133 9.42 -0.13 -12.09
CA ASN A 133 8.19 0.05 -12.86
C ASN A 133 7.60 1.43 -12.57
N PRO A 134 7.29 2.24 -13.61
CA PRO A 134 6.82 3.62 -13.40
C PRO A 134 5.45 3.72 -12.72
N TYR A 135 4.61 2.69 -12.80
CA TYR A 135 3.27 2.69 -12.21
C TYR A 135 3.25 2.27 -10.73
N VAL A 136 4.23 1.49 -10.28
CA VAL A 136 4.30 1.01 -8.89
C VAL A 136 4.65 2.15 -7.96
N ARG A 137 3.74 2.52 -7.06
CA ARG A 137 3.91 3.63 -6.11
C ARG A 137 4.54 3.20 -4.80
N HIS A 138 4.12 2.06 -4.24
CA HIS A 138 4.73 1.59 -3.01
C HIS A 138 4.84 0.06 -2.95
N ILE A 139 5.74 -0.40 -2.08
CA ILE A 139 5.87 -1.81 -1.72
C ILE A 139 5.15 -2.04 -0.41
N ALA A 140 4.18 -2.94 -0.42
CA ALA A 140 3.43 -3.33 0.77
C ALA A 140 4.25 -4.29 1.65
N HIS A 141 4.05 -4.21 2.98
CA HIS A 141 4.68 -5.11 3.98
C HIS A 141 6.04 -5.65 3.51
N PRO A 142 7.07 -4.77 3.43
CA PRO A 142 8.29 -5.01 2.63
C PRO A 142 9.18 -6.16 3.10
N THR A 143 9.01 -6.69 4.30
CA THR A 143 9.74 -7.89 4.76
C THR A 143 8.91 -9.15 4.66
N GLY A 144 7.59 -9.03 4.52
CA GLY A 144 6.64 -10.15 4.45
C GLY A 144 6.51 -10.94 5.75
N ARG A 145 7.00 -10.41 6.87
CA ARG A 145 6.92 -11.11 8.16
C ARG A 145 5.48 -11.22 8.66
N ILE A 146 5.22 -12.29 9.38
CA ILE A 146 4.05 -12.43 10.25
C ILE A 146 4.56 -12.72 11.66
N ILE A 147 4.37 -11.79 12.57
CA ILE A 147 4.87 -11.89 13.95
C ILE A 147 4.35 -13.19 14.60
N GLY A 148 5.25 -13.99 15.14
CA GLY A 148 4.92 -15.26 15.75
C GLY A 148 4.67 -16.43 14.81
N LYS A 149 4.73 -16.21 13.46
CA LYS A 149 4.49 -17.27 12.48
C LYS A 149 5.63 -17.46 11.48
N ARG A 150 6.16 -16.40 10.90
CA ARG A 150 7.22 -16.48 9.89
C ARG A 150 8.08 -15.21 9.89
N PRO A 151 9.40 -15.33 9.64
CA PRO A 151 10.29 -14.17 9.61
C PRO A 151 10.16 -13.32 8.33
N GLY A 152 9.41 -13.79 7.33
CA GLY A 152 9.33 -13.16 6.01
C GLY A 152 10.42 -13.65 5.06
N TYR A 153 10.60 -12.93 3.95
CA TYR A 153 11.57 -13.28 2.90
C TYR A 153 12.93 -12.60 3.06
N GLN A 154 13.11 -11.81 4.11
CA GLN A 154 14.37 -11.20 4.53
C GLN A 154 15.13 -10.47 3.40
N PRO A 155 14.57 -9.37 2.86
CA PRO A 155 15.25 -8.60 1.83
C PRO A 155 16.50 -7.94 2.39
N ASN A 156 17.45 -7.58 1.52
CA ASN A 156 18.54 -6.69 1.89
C ASN A 156 17.98 -5.29 2.13
N ILE A 157 17.84 -4.91 3.39
CA ILE A 157 17.17 -3.66 3.78
C ILE A 157 17.91 -2.44 3.25
N GLU A 158 19.24 -2.39 3.38
CA GLU A 158 20.03 -1.25 2.90
C GLU A 158 19.84 -1.05 1.38
N GLN A 159 19.93 -2.13 0.62
CA GLN A 159 19.71 -2.10 -0.83
C GLN A 159 18.28 -1.69 -1.18
N LEU A 160 17.28 -2.18 -0.44
CA LEU A 160 15.88 -1.80 -0.65
C LEU A 160 15.66 -0.29 -0.40
N MET A 161 16.24 0.26 0.69
CA MET A 161 16.12 1.68 1.00
C MET A 161 16.76 2.55 -0.08
N GLN A 162 17.96 2.18 -0.52
CA GLN A 162 18.64 2.87 -1.61
C GLN A 162 17.82 2.83 -2.90
N LEU A 163 17.29 1.68 -3.24
CA LEU A 163 16.43 1.48 -4.41
C LEU A 163 15.14 2.32 -4.33
N ALA A 164 14.51 2.38 -3.15
CA ALA A 164 13.32 3.19 -2.94
C ALA A 164 13.59 4.70 -3.14
N GLU A 165 14.72 5.19 -2.64
CA GLU A 165 15.13 6.58 -2.86
C GLU A 165 15.41 6.86 -4.34
N GLU A 166 16.16 5.99 -5.02
CA GLU A 166 16.50 6.15 -6.45
C GLU A 166 15.27 6.18 -7.35
N THR A 167 14.29 5.34 -7.05
CA THR A 167 13.10 5.15 -7.89
C THR A 167 11.88 5.94 -7.40
N GLN A 168 12.01 6.69 -6.30
CA GLN A 168 10.89 7.39 -5.64
C GLN A 168 9.75 6.43 -5.25
N THR A 169 10.09 5.21 -4.90
CA THR A 169 9.14 4.23 -4.39
C THR A 169 8.91 4.44 -2.90
N ILE A 170 7.66 4.45 -2.50
CA ILE A 170 7.25 4.58 -1.10
C ILE A 170 7.29 3.19 -0.45
N LEU A 171 7.65 3.11 0.82
CA LEU A 171 7.63 1.87 1.58
C LEU A 171 6.55 1.93 2.67
N GLU A 172 5.87 0.81 2.88
CA GLU A 172 4.76 0.72 3.81
C GLU A 172 5.22 0.40 5.23
N ILE A 173 4.61 1.09 6.20
CA ILE A 173 4.41 0.56 7.55
C ILE A 173 3.02 -0.05 7.56
N ASN A 174 2.93 -1.36 7.42
CA ASN A 174 1.68 -2.09 7.51
C ASN A 174 1.25 -2.14 8.97
N ALA A 175 0.10 -1.56 9.27
CA ALA A 175 -0.39 -1.34 10.62
C ALA A 175 -1.07 -2.57 11.24
N ASN A 176 -1.28 -3.64 10.46
CA ASN A 176 -1.81 -4.88 11.02
C ASN A 176 -0.89 -5.35 12.16
N PRO A 177 -1.42 -5.56 13.38
CA PRO A 177 -0.60 -5.91 14.55
C PRO A 177 0.15 -7.23 14.40
N LYS A 178 -0.26 -8.07 13.45
CA LYS A 178 0.49 -9.30 13.11
C LYS A 178 1.69 -9.04 12.20
N ARG A 179 1.80 -7.85 11.62
CA ARG A 179 2.88 -7.46 10.70
C ARG A 179 3.78 -6.38 11.26
N LEU A 180 3.27 -5.18 11.50
CA LEU A 180 4.02 -3.96 11.85
C LEU A 180 5.29 -3.84 10.98
N ASP A 181 5.09 -3.78 9.68
CA ASP A 181 6.11 -3.96 8.66
C ASP A 181 6.08 -2.81 7.63
N LEU A 182 7.08 -1.98 7.56
CA LEU A 182 8.38 -1.96 8.23
C LEU A 182 8.28 -1.71 9.74
N ASN A 183 9.28 -2.19 10.48
CA ASN A 183 9.38 -1.93 11.91
C ASN A 183 10.01 -0.57 12.25
N ALA A 184 9.92 -0.17 13.52
CA ALA A 184 10.38 1.13 13.99
C ALA A 184 11.90 1.35 13.82
N ASP A 185 12.71 0.31 14.05
CA ASP A 185 14.17 0.44 13.97
C ASP A 185 14.63 0.70 12.53
N ILE A 186 14.00 0.04 11.57
CA ILE A 186 14.29 0.25 10.14
C ILE A 186 13.95 1.67 9.72
N VAL A 187 12.72 2.14 10.01
CA VAL A 187 12.30 3.49 9.57
C VAL A 187 13.09 4.60 10.25
N LYS A 188 13.58 4.36 11.48
CA LYS A 188 14.48 5.27 12.18
C LYS A 188 15.85 5.36 11.52
N LYS A 189 16.39 4.20 11.12
CA LYS A 189 17.73 4.11 10.52
C LYS A 189 17.81 4.78 9.14
N TYR A 190 16.71 4.82 8.40
CA TYR A 190 16.66 5.32 7.01
C TYR A 190 15.67 6.49 6.88
N PRO A 191 16.01 7.70 7.34
CA PRO A 191 15.07 8.80 7.48
C PRO A 191 14.63 9.44 6.16
N ASN A 192 15.30 9.16 5.05
CA ASN A 192 15.04 9.82 3.76
C ASN A 192 13.98 9.12 2.90
N VAL A 193 13.63 7.88 3.23
CA VAL A 193 12.62 7.12 2.47
C VAL A 193 11.22 7.62 2.81
N LYS A 194 10.42 7.89 1.80
CA LYS A 194 8.99 8.22 1.98
C LYS A 194 8.22 6.98 2.41
N LEU A 195 7.27 7.19 3.30
CA LEU A 195 6.49 6.13 3.93
C LEU A 195 5.00 6.30 3.68
N THR A 196 4.29 5.20 3.80
CA THR A 196 2.83 5.16 3.94
C THR A 196 2.48 4.27 5.12
N ILE A 197 1.43 4.60 5.84
CA ILE A 197 0.93 3.81 6.98
C ILE A 197 -0.47 3.36 6.63
N ASN A 198 -0.68 2.05 6.52
CA ASN A 198 -1.94 1.49 6.07
C ASN A 198 -2.35 0.30 6.90
N THR A 199 -3.65 0.05 6.98
CA THR A 199 -4.19 -1.03 7.82
C THR A 199 -4.21 -2.39 7.12
N ASP A 200 -4.16 -2.41 5.78
CA ASP A 200 -4.35 -3.66 5.03
C ASP A 200 -5.70 -4.31 5.42
N ALA A 201 -6.72 -3.47 5.53
CA ALA A 201 -8.00 -3.84 6.10
C ALA A 201 -8.74 -4.84 5.22
N HIS A 202 -9.17 -5.95 5.83
CA HIS A 202 -10.05 -6.97 5.25
C HIS A 202 -11.45 -6.96 5.91
N HIS A 203 -11.63 -6.05 6.86
CA HIS A 203 -12.85 -5.84 7.63
C HIS A 203 -12.89 -4.38 8.06
N THR A 204 -14.08 -3.80 8.23
CA THR A 204 -14.21 -2.39 8.66
C THR A 204 -13.51 -2.13 10.00
N ASP A 205 -13.55 -3.09 10.93
CA ASP A 205 -12.88 -2.97 12.24
C ASP A 205 -11.35 -2.89 12.12
N HIS A 206 -10.77 -3.38 11.03
CA HIS A 206 -9.31 -3.31 10.81
C HIS A 206 -8.82 -1.88 10.59
N LEU A 207 -9.68 -0.94 10.23
CA LEU A 207 -9.30 0.48 10.11
C LEU A 207 -8.78 1.03 11.44
N GLU A 208 -9.19 0.44 12.57
CA GLU A 208 -8.67 0.79 13.90
C GLU A 208 -7.19 0.40 14.11
N PHE A 209 -6.65 -0.46 13.26
CA PHE A 209 -5.23 -0.82 13.31
C PHE A 209 -4.31 0.36 13.00
N MET A 210 -4.81 1.45 12.38
CA MET A 210 -4.01 2.62 12.07
C MET A 210 -3.21 3.13 13.28
N LYS A 211 -3.80 3.06 14.48
CA LYS A 211 -3.12 3.44 15.73
C LYS A 211 -1.82 2.66 15.98
N TYR A 212 -1.75 1.39 15.58
CA TYR A 212 -0.54 0.58 15.75
C TYR A 212 0.55 0.96 14.74
N GLY A 213 0.15 1.27 13.53
CA GLY A 213 1.07 1.78 12.50
C GLY A 213 1.65 3.14 12.89
N VAL A 214 0.81 4.05 13.36
CA VAL A 214 1.25 5.36 13.84
C VAL A 214 2.17 5.21 15.07
N ALA A 215 1.83 4.35 16.03
CA ALA A 215 2.71 4.07 17.17
C ALA A 215 4.08 3.52 16.75
N THR A 216 4.11 2.64 15.74
CA THR A 216 5.35 2.14 15.15
C THR A 216 6.17 3.27 14.53
N ALA A 217 5.53 4.16 13.78
CA ALA A 217 6.16 5.34 13.19
C ALA A 217 6.71 6.29 14.27
N GLN A 218 5.94 6.55 15.32
CA GLN A 218 6.37 7.38 16.45
C GLN A 218 7.61 6.81 17.14
N LYS A 219 7.64 5.50 17.38
CA LYS A 219 8.82 4.82 17.94
C LYS A 219 10.04 4.96 17.04
N GLY A 220 9.82 5.05 15.72
CA GLY A 220 10.86 5.30 14.73
C GLY A 220 11.19 6.78 14.50
N PHE A 221 10.63 7.70 15.29
CA PHE A 221 10.78 9.16 15.16
C PHE A 221 10.37 9.69 13.77
N VAL A 222 9.39 9.06 13.14
CA VAL A 222 8.89 9.45 11.82
C VAL A 222 8.14 10.77 11.92
N THR A 223 8.53 11.73 11.09
CA THR A 223 7.86 13.01 10.97
C THR A 223 6.71 12.93 9.96
N LYS A 224 5.69 13.75 10.13
CA LYS A 224 4.48 13.70 9.29
C LYS A 224 4.75 13.98 7.81
N ASP A 225 5.75 14.79 7.49
CA ASP A 225 6.14 15.10 6.11
C ASP A 225 6.73 13.89 5.34
N ARG A 226 7.14 12.83 6.05
CA ARG A 226 7.59 11.58 5.44
C ARG A 226 6.43 10.65 5.03
N VAL A 227 5.21 10.90 5.51
CA VAL A 227 4.09 9.96 5.40
C VAL A 227 3.02 10.53 4.47
N ILE A 228 2.78 9.87 3.34
CA ILE A 228 1.83 10.37 2.33
C ILE A 228 0.38 10.39 2.81
N ASN A 229 0.02 9.59 3.81
CA ASN A 229 -1.32 9.59 4.41
C ASN A 229 -1.67 10.90 5.14
N THR A 230 -0.68 11.77 5.39
CA THR A 230 -0.89 13.07 6.02
C THR A 230 -1.21 14.18 5.02
N LEU A 231 -1.12 13.91 3.73
CA LEU A 231 -1.50 14.87 2.71
C LEU A 231 -2.96 15.27 2.85
N SER A 232 -3.26 16.53 2.52
CA SER A 232 -4.64 16.96 2.41
C SER A 232 -5.35 16.23 1.26
N ARG A 233 -6.67 16.26 1.24
CA ARG A 233 -7.48 15.72 0.13
C ARG A 233 -7.01 16.24 -1.23
N GLU A 234 -6.77 17.55 -1.33
CA GLU A 234 -6.32 18.20 -2.54
C GLU A 234 -4.90 17.80 -2.92
N ASP A 235 -3.98 17.79 -1.96
CA ASP A 235 -2.58 17.44 -2.21
C ASP A 235 -2.41 15.96 -2.58
N PHE A 236 -3.20 15.07 -1.97
CA PHE A 236 -3.21 13.67 -2.38
C PHE A 236 -3.72 13.49 -3.81
N LYS A 237 -4.79 14.22 -4.17
CA LYS A 237 -5.31 14.23 -5.55
C LYS A 237 -4.25 14.69 -6.55
N LYS A 238 -3.51 15.75 -6.25
CA LYS A 238 -2.39 16.22 -7.08
C LYS A 238 -1.26 15.18 -7.15
N PHE A 239 -0.93 14.56 -6.02
CA PHE A 239 0.12 13.54 -5.93
C PHE A 239 -0.13 12.35 -6.86
N ILE A 240 -1.38 11.91 -7.00
CA ILE A 240 -1.74 10.75 -7.83
C ILE A 240 -2.28 11.14 -9.21
N ALA A 241 -2.46 12.43 -9.53
CA ALA A 241 -3.00 12.90 -10.81
C ALA A 241 -2.19 12.38 -12.00
N ASN A 242 -0.88 12.25 -11.83
CA ASN A 242 -0.02 11.51 -12.73
C ASN A 242 0.21 10.11 -12.13
N ASN A 243 -0.36 9.08 -12.75
CA ASN A 243 -0.23 7.71 -12.25
C ASN A 243 1.16 7.09 -12.48
N ILE A 244 2.09 7.85 -13.03
CA ILE A 244 3.50 7.47 -13.25
C ILE A 244 4.38 8.21 -12.25
N LYS A 245 5.26 7.48 -11.56
CA LYS A 245 6.30 8.09 -10.74
C LYS A 245 7.21 8.95 -11.61
N MET A 246 7.58 10.14 -11.13
CA MET A 246 8.57 10.97 -11.81
C MET A 246 9.91 10.24 -11.86
N LYS A 247 10.44 10.02 -13.07
CA LYS A 247 11.82 9.58 -13.25
C LYS A 247 12.75 10.76 -12.95
N LYS A 248 13.76 10.51 -12.13
CA LYS A 248 14.87 11.44 -12.01
C LYS A 248 15.70 11.47 -13.30
#